data_08ce6e6c71453753ca69b80e9c0c7f91
#
_entry.id   08ce6e6c71453753ca69b80e9c0c7f91
#
_cell.length_a   1.000
_cell.length_b   1.000
_cell.length_c   1.000
_cell.angle_alpha   90.00
_cell.angle_beta   90.00
_cell.angle_gamma   90.00
#
_symmetry.space_group_name_H-M   'P 1'
#
loop_
_entity.id
_entity.type
_entity.pdbx_description
1 polymer ?
#
loop_
_entity_poly.entity_id
_entity_poly.type
_entity_poly.pdbx_seq_one_letter_code
_entity_poly.pdbx_strand_id
1 'polypeptide(L)'
;MEAIAAIVIFVLMFALIMLDKIPRHYITLGCAAATLIIVFGVCMKSPQAIMETLNLKTIITGNFWISSGESSSSGINWETIIFVAGMMVMVEGMAKAGFFRWLCLTIAKAVKYKVMPILITFMVMSAVLAMFIDSITVILFLAAVTVELSQLLKFDPVPMVLAEIFCANLGGSATMCGDPPNIIVGTALGYSFADFITNTGVIAGIALVVSVVFYALAYRKELTASAAANAGLTVHYPDPSEAITDKKEFVLSCVIFLCAVVLLVTHAQTHLTVALIGVAITILTLICFAKDAKEIIRGVDYHCLLYTSDAADD
;
A
#
# COMPACT_ATOMS: atom_id res chain seq x y z
N MET A 1 -28.25 -15.62 19.85
CA MET A 1 -28.78 -15.23 18.51
C MET A 1 -27.81 -14.25 17.84
N GLU A 2 -27.21 -13.36 18.59
CA GLU A 2 -26.28 -12.30 18.12
C GLU A 2 -25.07 -12.87 17.39
N ALA A 3 -24.33 -13.81 18.00
CA ALA A 3 -23.17 -14.45 17.38
C ALA A 3 -23.52 -15.21 16.09
N ILE A 4 -24.68 -15.86 16.04
CA ILE A 4 -25.13 -16.59 14.84
C ILE A 4 -25.42 -15.60 13.71
N ALA A 5 -26.07 -14.47 14.01
CA ALA A 5 -26.37 -13.44 13.02
C ALA A 5 -25.07 -12.82 12.47
N ALA A 6 -24.10 -12.51 13.34
CA ALA A 6 -22.78 -11.99 12.95
C ALA A 6 -22.04 -13.01 12.04
N ILE A 7 -21.96 -14.28 12.43
CA ILE A 7 -21.32 -15.33 11.62
C ILE A 7 -22.01 -15.49 10.25
N VAL A 8 -23.34 -15.44 10.20
CA VAL A 8 -24.08 -15.54 8.93
C VAL A 8 -23.76 -14.36 8.01
N ILE A 9 -23.75 -13.13 8.54
CA ILE A 9 -23.40 -11.94 7.75
C ILE A 9 -21.95 -12.04 7.25
N PHE A 10 -21.02 -12.44 8.10
CA PHE A 10 -19.62 -12.63 7.76
C PHE A 10 -19.42 -13.68 6.63
N VAL A 11 -20.00 -14.87 6.78
CA VAL A 11 -19.93 -15.92 5.75
C VAL A 11 -20.57 -15.46 4.44
N LEU A 12 -21.70 -14.75 4.52
CA LEU A 12 -22.37 -14.18 3.35
C LEU A 12 -21.49 -13.15 2.64
N MET A 13 -20.81 -12.28 3.39
CA MET A 13 -19.86 -11.31 2.86
C MET A 13 -18.76 -11.99 2.05
N PHE A 14 -18.10 -13.01 2.62
CA PHE A 14 -17.07 -13.76 1.92
C PHE A 14 -17.60 -14.48 0.68
N ALA A 15 -18.77 -15.10 0.76
CA ALA A 15 -19.39 -15.77 -0.39
C ALA A 15 -19.68 -14.77 -1.52
N LEU A 16 -20.18 -13.57 -1.20
CA LEU A 16 -20.44 -12.52 -2.18
C LEU A 16 -19.15 -11.97 -2.80
N ILE A 17 -18.10 -11.79 -2.00
CA ILE A 17 -16.77 -11.34 -2.50
C ILE A 17 -16.20 -12.40 -3.47
N MET A 18 -16.29 -13.69 -3.13
CA MET A 18 -15.81 -14.78 -3.99
C MET A 18 -16.56 -14.90 -5.31
N LEU A 19 -17.82 -14.49 -5.37
CA LEU A 19 -18.60 -14.48 -6.60
C LEU A 19 -18.18 -13.40 -7.60
N ASP A 20 -17.45 -12.37 -7.15
CA ASP A 20 -16.87 -11.26 -7.93
C ASP A 20 -17.83 -10.59 -8.95
N LYS A 21 -19.15 -10.62 -8.64
CA LYS A 21 -20.20 -10.02 -9.49
C LYS A 21 -20.52 -8.58 -9.11
N ILE A 22 -20.23 -8.19 -7.89
CA ILE A 22 -20.51 -6.88 -7.31
C ILE A 22 -19.19 -6.30 -6.82
N PRO A 23 -18.89 -5.01 -7.04
CA PRO A 23 -17.70 -4.38 -6.48
C PRO A 23 -17.61 -4.60 -4.97
N ARG A 24 -16.43 -4.98 -4.50
CA ARG A 24 -16.18 -5.43 -3.11
C ARG A 24 -16.62 -4.41 -2.07
N HIS A 25 -16.36 -3.11 -2.31
CA HIS A 25 -16.74 -2.04 -1.39
C HIS A 25 -18.26 -1.90 -1.16
N TYR A 26 -19.12 -2.28 -2.12
CA TYR A 26 -20.58 -2.33 -1.86
C TYR A 26 -20.99 -3.51 -1.00
N ILE A 27 -20.28 -4.63 -1.14
CA ILE A 27 -20.57 -5.84 -0.35
C ILE A 27 -20.16 -5.57 1.10
N THR A 28 -18.95 -5.07 1.33
CA THR A 28 -18.41 -4.79 2.67
C THR A 28 -19.22 -3.73 3.39
N LEU A 29 -19.45 -2.56 2.78
CA LEU A 29 -20.30 -1.52 3.38
C LEU A 29 -21.75 -1.98 3.65
N GLY A 30 -22.32 -2.79 2.75
CA GLY A 30 -23.64 -3.35 2.93
C GLY A 30 -23.70 -4.33 4.11
N CYS A 31 -22.69 -5.19 4.26
CA CYS A 31 -22.58 -6.13 5.37
C CYS A 31 -22.28 -5.41 6.70
N ALA A 32 -21.42 -4.38 6.69
CA ALA A 32 -21.17 -3.55 7.86
C ALA A 32 -22.45 -2.85 8.33
N ALA A 33 -23.19 -2.21 7.41
CA ALA A 33 -24.49 -1.61 7.75
C ALA A 33 -25.50 -2.66 8.27
N ALA A 34 -25.53 -3.85 7.68
CA ALA A 34 -26.39 -4.95 8.14
C ALA A 34 -26.00 -5.40 9.55
N THR A 35 -24.70 -5.49 9.86
CA THR A 35 -24.20 -5.83 11.20
C THR A 35 -24.62 -4.77 12.21
N LEU A 36 -24.43 -3.49 11.92
CA LEU A 36 -24.85 -2.40 12.81
C LEU A 36 -26.36 -2.43 13.07
N ILE A 37 -27.17 -2.66 12.05
CA ILE A 37 -28.64 -2.64 12.19
C ILE A 37 -29.15 -3.93 12.82
N ILE A 38 -28.74 -5.08 12.32
CA ILE A 38 -29.31 -6.39 12.72
C ILE A 38 -28.70 -6.85 14.05
N VAL A 39 -27.36 -6.87 14.15
CA VAL A 39 -26.71 -7.41 15.36
C VAL A 39 -26.85 -6.43 16.51
N PHE A 40 -26.38 -5.20 16.34
CA PHE A 40 -26.40 -4.23 17.45
C PHE A 40 -27.76 -3.56 17.67
N GLY A 41 -28.51 -3.26 16.60
CA GLY A 41 -29.80 -2.57 16.69
C GLY A 41 -30.95 -3.51 17.10
N VAL A 42 -31.08 -4.67 16.44
CA VAL A 42 -32.21 -5.58 16.65
C VAL A 42 -31.92 -6.66 17.71
N CYS A 43 -30.76 -7.33 17.62
CA CYS A 43 -30.45 -8.45 18.52
C CYS A 43 -29.99 -7.92 19.89
N MET A 44 -29.02 -7.04 19.95
CA MET A 44 -28.48 -6.50 21.21
C MET A 44 -29.34 -5.34 21.78
N LYS A 45 -30.11 -4.65 20.94
CA LYS A 45 -30.90 -3.46 21.31
C LYS A 45 -30.11 -2.41 22.09
N SER A 46 -28.83 -2.26 21.77
CA SER A 46 -27.92 -1.39 22.48
C SER A 46 -27.40 -0.28 21.56
N PRO A 47 -27.98 0.94 21.62
CA PRO A 47 -27.46 2.09 20.90
C PRO A 47 -26.03 2.46 21.34
N GLN A 48 -25.67 2.11 22.60
CA GLN A 48 -24.33 2.33 23.13
C GLN A 48 -23.30 1.49 22.39
N ALA A 49 -23.58 0.21 22.09
CA ALA A 49 -22.69 -0.66 21.33
C ALA A 49 -22.43 -0.11 19.91
N ILE A 50 -23.43 0.49 19.27
CA ILE A 50 -23.25 1.15 17.96
C ILE A 50 -22.29 2.33 18.09
N MET A 51 -22.47 3.17 19.11
CA MET A 51 -21.59 4.34 19.32
C MET A 51 -20.17 3.95 19.71
N GLU A 52 -20.00 2.86 20.45
CA GLU A 52 -18.70 2.30 20.82
C GLU A 52 -18.02 1.66 19.60
N THR A 53 -18.74 0.92 18.77
CA THR A 53 -18.19 0.34 17.53
C THR A 53 -17.78 1.42 16.53
N LEU A 54 -18.61 2.44 16.32
CA LEU A 54 -18.28 3.56 15.45
C LEU A 54 -17.11 4.40 15.97
N ASN A 55 -16.87 4.40 17.28
CA ASN A 55 -15.74 5.03 17.96
C ASN A 55 -15.41 6.48 17.53
N LEU A 56 -16.42 7.23 17.07
CA LEU A 56 -16.24 8.60 16.56
C LEU A 56 -15.73 9.57 17.62
N LYS A 57 -16.01 9.31 18.90
CA LYS A 57 -15.54 10.17 19.99
C LYS A 57 -14.02 10.18 20.13
N THR A 58 -13.36 9.12 19.73
CA THR A 58 -11.90 8.97 19.82
C THR A 58 -11.18 10.02 18.97
N ILE A 59 -11.72 10.38 17.80
CA ILE A 59 -11.12 11.38 16.89
C ILE A 59 -11.02 12.78 17.55
N ILE A 60 -11.95 13.09 18.47
CA ILE A 60 -12.04 14.41 19.12
C ILE A 60 -11.12 14.48 20.34
N THR A 61 -10.65 13.34 20.86
CA THR A 61 -9.79 13.30 22.05
C THR A 61 -8.35 13.65 21.71
N GLY A 62 -7.66 14.40 22.60
CA GLY A 62 -6.25 14.75 22.40
C GLY A 62 -5.33 13.53 22.34
N ASN A 63 -5.67 12.46 23.04
CA ASN A 63 -4.91 11.20 23.06
C ASN A 63 -4.87 10.49 21.70
N PHE A 64 -5.87 10.74 20.85
CA PHE A 64 -5.90 10.20 19.49
C PHE A 64 -4.74 10.73 18.62
N TRP A 65 -4.32 11.97 18.87
CA TRP A 65 -3.30 12.65 18.09
C TRP A 65 -1.89 12.49 18.69
N ILE A 66 -1.82 12.29 20.02
CA ILE A 66 -0.55 12.14 20.75
C ILE A 66 -0.67 10.88 21.59
N SER A 67 0.18 9.89 21.32
CA SER A 67 0.19 8.60 21.99
C SER A 67 0.51 8.78 23.49
N SER A 68 -0.48 8.55 24.35
CA SER A 68 -0.30 8.49 25.81
C SER A 68 -0.20 7.07 26.37
N GLY A 69 0.07 6.08 25.53
CA GLY A 69 0.41 4.72 25.96
C GLY A 69 -0.76 3.77 26.26
N GLU A 70 -2.01 4.23 26.23
CA GLU A 70 -3.18 3.37 26.45
C GLU A 70 -4.28 3.66 25.42
N SER A 71 -4.16 3.09 24.24
CA SER A 71 -5.28 3.06 23.30
C SER A 71 -5.88 1.66 23.21
N SER A 72 -6.70 1.28 24.18
CA SER A 72 -7.64 0.19 24.01
C SER A 72 -8.80 0.69 23.12
N SER A 73 -8.59 0.74 21.82
CA SER A 73 -9.66 1.08 20.89
C SER A 73 -10.52 -0.14 20.63
N SER A 74 -11.65 -0.25 21.32
CA SER A 74 -12.74 -1.10 20.88
C SER A 74 -13.48 -0.36 19.75
N GLY A 75 -13.65 -1.00 18.58
CA GLY A 75 -14.36 -0.43 17.45
C GLY A 75 -13.45 0.01 16.29
N ILE A 76 -14.01 0.80 15.37
CA ILE A 76 -13.32 1.25 14.14
C ILE A 76 -12.00 1.94 14.45
N ASN A 77 -10.93 1.46 13.82
CA ASN A 77 -9.60 2.05 13.97
C ASN A 77 -9.40 3.24 13.02
N TRP A 78 -9.88 4.42 13.45
CA TRP A 78 -9.75 5.65 12.68
C TRP A 78 -8.30 6.08 12.44
N GLU A 79 -7.37 5.68 13.30
CA GLU A 79 -5.95 5.98 13.10
C GLU A 79 -5.42 5.37 11.80
N THR A 80 -5.75 4.08 11.58
CA THR A 80 -5.37 3.38 10.36
C THR A 80 -6.01 4.01 9.12
N ILE A 81 -7.32 4.31 9.17
CA ILE A 81 -8.05 4.89 8.04
C ILE A 81 -7.46 6.23 7.62
N ILE A 82 -7.25 7.12 8.60
CA ILE A 82 -6.67 8.46 8.34
C ILE A 82 -5.24 8.35 7.83
N PHE A 83 -4.45 7.44 8.39
CA PHE A 83 -3.08 7.21 7.95
C PHE A 83 -3.03 6.71 6.50
N VAL A 84 -3.79 5.67 6.19
CA VAL A 84 -3.83 5.09 4.82
C VAL A 84 -4.30 6.13 3.81
N ALA A 85 -5.37 6.88 4.13
CA ALA A 85 -5.82 7.97 3.28
C ALA A 85 -4.72 9.01 3.03
N GLY A 86 -3.98 9.38 4.07
CA GLY A 86 -2.86 10.32 3.95
C GLY A 86 -1.72 9.80 3.08
N MET A 87 -1.36 8.54 3.25
CA MET A 87 -0.34 7.89 2.42
C MET A 87 -0.77 7.80 0.96
N MET A 88 -2.04 7.47 0.68
CA MET A 88 -2.56 7.43 -0.69
C MET A 88 -2.49 8.80 -1.38
N VAL A 89 -2.82 9.88 -0.67
CA VAL A 89 -2.68 11.26 -1.19
C VAL A 89 -1.22 11.59 -1.52
N MET A 90 -0.29 11.22 -0.64
CA MET A 90 1.14 11.42 -0.88
C MET A 90 1.63 10.65 -2.10
N VAL A 91 1.26 9.38 -2.19
CA VAL A 91 1.68 8.50 -3.28
C VAL A 91 1.12 8.97 -4.63
N GLU A 92 -0.13 9.44 -4.68
CA GLU A 92 -0.71 10.04 -5.87
C GLU A 92 0.05 11.30 -6.30
N GLY A 93 0.45 12.16 -5.35
CA GLY A 93 1.33 13.30 -5.62
C GLY A 93 2.67 12.88 -6.21
N MET A 94 3.30 11.83 -5.68
CA MET A 94 4.55 11.26 -6.19
C MET A 94 4.38 10.69 -7.60
N ALA A 95 3.28 9.98 -7.84
CA ALA A 95 2.96 9.42 -9.15
C ALA A 95 2.81 10.50 -10.21
N LYS A 96 2.09 11.58 -9.87
CA LYS A 96 1.89 12.73 -10.75
C LYS A 96 3.21 13.46 -11.07
N ALA A 97 4.12 13.56 -10.10
CA ALA A 97 5.46 14.11 -10.29
C ALA A 97 6.37 13.22 -11.17
N GLY A 98 5.94 11.98 -11.47
CA GLY A 98 6.68 11.02 -12.29
C GLY A 98 7.71 10.19 -11.53
N PHE A 99 7.64 10.17 -10.20
CA PHE A 99 8.64 9.50 -9.34
C PHE A 99 8.81 8.01 -9.67
N PHE A 100 7.72 7.26 -9.75
CA PHE A 100 7.78 5.81 -9.97
C PHE A 100 8.36 5.46 -11.34
N ARG A 101 7.91 6.16 -12.39
CA ARG A 101 8.43 5.96 -13.74
C ARG A 101 9.91 6.33 -13.83
N TRP A 102 10.31 7.45 -13.24
CA TRP A 102 11.71 7.85 -13.15
C TRP A 102 12.57 6.81 -12.44
N LEU A 103 12.09 6.29 -11.30
CA LEU A 103 12.80 5.30 -10.51
C LEU A 103 13.01 4.00 -11.31
N CYS A 104 11.96 3.49 -11.91
CA CYS A 104 12.01 2.27 -12.74
C CYS A 104 12.96 2.43 -13.93
N LEU A 105 12.87 3.53 -14.68
CA LEU A 105 13.75 3.81 -15.83
C LEU A 105 15.20 4.02 -15.40
N THR A 106 15.44 4.64 -14.25
CA THR A 106 16.79 4.83 -13.68
C THR A 106 17.43 3.49 -13.36
N ILE A 107 16.68 2.58 -12.73
CA ILE A 107 17.15 1.23 -12.43
C ILE A 107 17.36 0.43 -13.71
N ALA A 108 16.43 0.48 -14.66
CA ALA A 108 16.58 -0.19 -15.95
C ALA A 108 17.82 0.30 -16.71
N LYS A 109 18.09 1.60 -16.70
CA LYS A 109 19.30 2.18 -17.28
C LYS A 109 20.58 1.74 -16.56
N ALA A 110 20.56 1.69 -15.22
CA ALA A 110 21.70 1.24 -14.41
C ALA A 110 22.10 -0.22 -14.72
N VAL A 111 21.11 -1.10 -14.96
CA VAL A 111 21.35 -2.48 -15.37
C VAL A 111 21.47 -2.66 -16.88
N LYS A 112 21.65 -1.56 -17.63
CA LYS A 112 21.85 -1.53 -19.08
C LYS A 112 20.71 -2.22 -19.87
N TYR A 113 19.49 -2.08 -19.41
CA TYR A 113 18.28 -2.66 -20.02
C TYR A 113 18.33 -4.17 -20.25
N LYS A 114 19.14 -4.89 -19.47
CA LYS A 114 19.19 -6.34 -19.52
C LYS A 114 18.01 -6.95 -18.76
N VAL A 115 17.23 -7.82 -19.43
CA VAL A 115 15.96 -8.35 -18.89
C VAL A 115 16.12 -9.09 -17.56
N MET A 116 17.11 -9.98 -17.42
CA MET A 116 17.34 -10.69 -16.15
C MET A 116 17.73 -9.79 -14.96
N PRO A 117 18.68 -8.86 -15.11
CA PRO A 117 18.92 -7.87 -14.05
C PRO A 117 17.72 -6.98 -13.75
N ILE A 118 16.90 -6.60 -14.75
CA ILE A 118 15.65 -5.84 -14.52
C ILE A 118 14.71 -6.66 -13.64
N LEU A 119 14.46 -7.94 -13.95
CA LEU A 119 13.64 -8.82 -13.12
C LEU A 119 14.08 -8.75 -11.65
N ILE A 120 15.37 -9.02 -11.37
CA ILE A 120 15.88 -9.08 -10.00
C ILE A 120 15.76 -7.71 -9.30
N THR A 121 16.13 -6.63 -9.98
CA THR A 121 16.11 -5.29 -9.38
C THR A 121 14.69 -4.79 -9.18
N PHE A 122 13.74 -5.10 -10.08
CA PHE A 122 12.34 -4.73 -9.91
C PHE A 122 11.66 -5.53 -8.80
N MET A 123 11.98 -6.81 -8.64
CA MET A 123 11.52 -7.61 -7.50
C MET A 123 11.98 -7.00 -6.17
N VAL A 124 13.26 -6.65 -6.05
CA VAL A 124 13.79 -6.03 -4.83
C VAL A 124 13.18 -4.65 -4.62
N MET A 125 13.08 -3.83 -5.68
CA MET A 125 12.46 -2.52 -5.62
C MET A 125 10.99 -2.59 -5.21
N SER A 126 10.24 -3.53 -5.77
CA SER A 126 8.84 -3.78 -5.41
C SER A 126 8.69 -4.05 -3.92
N ALA A 127 9.52 -4.95 -3.37
CA ALA A 127 9.51 -5.24 -1.94
C ALA A 127 9.88 -4.02 -1.08
N VAL A 128 10.94 -3.29 -1.45
CA VAL A 128 11.40 -2.12 -0.68
C VAL A 128 10.37 -0.98 -0.70
N LEU A 129 9.75 -0.71 -1.84
CA LEU A 129 8.69 0.31 -1.92
C LEU A 129 7.46 -0.09 -1.10
N ALA A 130 7.06 -1.36 -1.18
CA ALA A 130 5.90 -1.87 -0.45
C ALA A 130 6.10 -1.91 1.07
N MET A 131 7.30 -1.76 1.59
CA MET A 131 7.53 -1.54 3.03
C MET A 131 6.97 -0.21 3.55
N PHE A 132 6.78 0.78 2.68
CA PHE A 132 6.39 2.14 3.05
C PHE A 132 5.13 2.63 2.33
N ILE A 133 4.80 2.01 1.22
CA ILE A 133 3.67 2.34 0.35
C ILE A 133 2.86 1.06 0.21
N ASP A 134 1.56 1.19 0.17
CA ASP A 134 0.67 0.04 0.02
C ASP A 134 1.04 -0.81 -1.23
N SER A 135 0.99 -2.13 -1.05
CA SER A 135 1.47 -3.09 -2.07
C SER A 135 0.69 -2.99 -3.39
N ILE A 136 -0.61 -2.69 -3.35
CA ILE A 136 -1.44 -2.57 -4.56
C ILE A 136 -0.97 -1.39 -5.42
N THR A 137 -0.76 -0.24 -4.79
CA THR A 137 -0.28 0.97 -5.47
C THR A 137 1.10 0.75 -6.10
N VAL A 138 2.03 0.13 -5.36
CA VAL A 138 3.36 -0.21 -5.89
C VAL A 138 3.24 -1.10 -7.13
N ILE A 139 2.42 -2.15 -7.07
CA ILE A 139 2.21 -3.08 -8.18
C ILE A 139 1.68 -2.36 -9.42
N LEU A 140 0.68 -1.48 -9.26
CA LEU A 140 0.07 -0.75 -10.39
C LEU A 140 1.11 0.07 -11.16
N PHE A 141 1.98 0.79 -10.45
CA PHE A 141 3.01 1.61 -11.10
C PHE A 141 4.13 0.77 -11.71
N LEU A 142 4.60 -0.26 -11.00
CA LEU A 142 5.66 -1.12 -11.53
C LEU A 142 5.18 -1.90 -12.75
N ALA A 143 4.01 -2.52 -12.67
CA ALA A 143 3.44 -3.28 -13.78
C ALA A 143 3.27 -2.41 -15.04
N ALA A 144 2.83 -1.16 -14.91
CA ALA A 144 2.72 -0.25 -16.04
C ALA A 144 4.07 -0.04 -16.74
N VAL A 145 5.14 0.22 -15.98
CA VAL A 145 6.49 0.39 -16.55
C VAL A 145 7.06 -0.93 -17.06
N THR A 146 6.80 -2.05 -16.38
CA THR A 146 7.20 -3.39 -16.84
C THR A 146 6.57 -3.73 -18.18
N VAL A 147 5.29 -3.42 -18.39
CA VAL A 147 4.60 -3.60 -19.68
C VAL A 147 5.21 -2.68 -20.74
N GLU A 148 5.51 -1.43 -20.43
CA GLU A 148 6.20 -0.51 -21.36
C GLU A 148 7.57 -1.06 -21.77
N LEU A 149 8.38 -1.49 -20.82
CA LEU A 149 9.70 -2.10 -21.08
C LEU A 149 9.58 -3.42 -21.85
N SER A 150 8.54 -4.21 -21.60
CA SER A 150 8.33 -5.48 -22.30
C SER A 150 8.08 -5.29 -23.78
N GLN A 151 7.36 -4.22 -24.14
CA GLN A 151 7.13 -3.86 -25.56
C GLN A 151 8.42 -3.40 -26.24
N LEU A 152 9.29 -2.68 -25.52
CA LEU A 152 10.58 -2.22 -26.03
C LEU A 152 11.59 -3.35 -26.16
N LEU A 153 11.68 -4.19 -25.14
CA LEU A 153 12.67 -5.27 -25.03
C LEU A 153 12.16 -6.61 -25.57
N LYS A 154 10.89 -6.66 -26.04
CA LYS A 154 10.24 -7.83 -26.66
C LYS A 154 10.32 -9.09 -25.79
N PHE A 155 9.98 -8.98 -24.51
CA PHE A 155 9.82 -10.12 -23.60
C PHE A 155 8.35 -10.22 -23.12
N ASP A 156 7.95 -11.38 -22.60
CA ASP A 156 6.63 -11.54 -21.96
C ASP A 156 6.63 -10.84 -20.59
N PRO A 157 5.73 -9.85 -20.36
CA PRO A 157 5.67 -9.14 -19.08
C PRO A 157 5.10 -9.99 -17.95
N VAL A 158 4.31 -11.04 -18.24
CA VAL A 158 3.55 -11.78 -17.23
C VAL A 158 4.45 -12.38 -16.13
N PRO A 159 5.56 -13.07 -16.43
CA PRO A 159 6.45 -13.59 -15.39
C PRO A 159 7.02 -12.50 -14.48
N MET A 160 7.38 -11.35 -15.06
CA MET A 160 7.97 -10.23 -14.32
C MET A 160 6.94 -9.58 -13.40
N VAL A 161 5.74 -9.29 -13.91
CA VAL A 161 4.64 -8.71 -13.12
C VAL A 161 4.22 -9.65 -11.98
N LEU A 162 4.13 -10.97 -12.22
CA LEU A 162 3.85 -11.94 -11.15
C LEU A 162 4.93 -11.93 -10.06
N ALA A 163 6.20 -11.83 -10.44
CA ALA A 163 7.30 -11.75 -9.50
C ALA A 163 7.26 -10.44 -8.68
N GLU A 164 6.94 -9.31 -9.31
CA GLU A 164 6.76 -8.01 -8.66
C GLU A 164 5.60 -8.04 -7.66
N ILE A 165 4.45 -8.61 -8.03
CA ILE A 165 3.28 -8.78 -7.15
C ILE A 165 3.65 -9.58 -5.90
N PHE A 166 4.33 -10.72 -6.10
CA PHE A 166 4.74 -11.57 -5.01
C PHE A 166 5.69 -10.84 -4.04
N CYS A 167 6.68 -10.14 -4.59
CA CYS A 167 7.65 -9.39 -3.79
C CYS A 167 7.05 -8.15 -3.11
N ALA A 168 6.07 -7.47 -3.74
CA ALA A 168 5.35 -6.38 -3.10
C ALA A 168 4.60 -6.85 -1.84
N ASN A 169 3.88 -7.96 -1.93
CA ASN A 169 3.19 -8.54 -0.77
C ASN A 169 4.16 -8.95 0.35
N LEU A 170 5.34 -9.52 -0.01
CA LEU A 170 6.39 -9.80 0.98
C LEU A 170 6.92 -8.52 1.64
N GLY A 171 7.14 -7.46 0.85
CA GLY A 171 7.57 -6.16 1.36
C GLY A 171 6.51 -5.52 2.27
N GLY A 172 5.24 -5.56 1.85
CA GLY A 172 4.11 -5.06 2.63
C GLY A 172 4.01 -5.70 4.01
N SER A 173 4.24 -7.01 4.10
CA SER A 173 4.23 -7.73 5.38
C SER A 173 5.44 -7.46 6.28
N ALA A 174 6.50 -6.84 5.75
CA ALA A 174 7.77 -6.65 6.48
C ALA A 174 7.71 -5.53 7.51
N THR A 175 6.82 -4.56 7.36
CA THR A 175 6.73 -3.39 8.24
C THR A 175 5.31 -3.16 8.72
N MET A 176 5.18 -2.36 9.76
CA MET A 176 3.87 -1.95 10.27
C MET A 176 3.06 -1.15 9.24
N CYS A 177 3.72 -0.40 8.36
CA CYS A 177 3.09 0.57 7.47
C CYS A 177 2.89 0.07 6.03
N GLY A 178 3.42 -1.10 5.68
CA GLY A 178 3.35 -1.64 4.33
C GLY A 178 1.92 -2.03 3.91
N ASP A 179 1.22 -2.72 4.80
CA ASP A 179 -0.16 -3.13 4.57
C ASP A 179 -1.07 -2.72 5.74
N PRO A 180 -2.33 -2.31 5.49
CA PRO A 180 -3.25 -1.84 6.53
C PRO A 180 -3.48 -2.81 7.70
N PRO A 181 -3.60 -4.14 7.51
CA PRO A 181 -3.75 -5.08 8.62
C PRO A 181 -2.59 -5.02 9.63
N ASN A 182 -1.37 -4.73 9.16
CA ASN A 182 -0.21 -4.62 10.04
C ASN A 182 -0.30 -3.40 10.96
N ILE A 183 -0.88 -2.30 10.48
CA ILE A 183 -1.10 -1.09 11.30
C ILE A 183 -2.09 -1.40 12.41
N ILE A 184 -3.17 -2.13 12.10
CA ILE A 184 -4.20 -2.52 13.08
C ILE A 184 -3.58 -3.41 14.15
N VAL A 185 -2.86 -4.46 13.76
CA VAL A 185 -2.18 -5.37 14.69
C VAL A 185 -1.12 -4.61 15.51
N GLY A 186 -0.34 -3.74 14.86
CA GLY A 186 0.69 -2.93 15.51
C GLY A 186 0.11 -2.00 16.56
N THR A 187 -0.93 -1.24 16.23
CA THR A 187 -1.57 -0.32 17.16
C THR A 187 -2.29 -1.06 18.29
N ALA A 188 -2.99 -2.16 17.99
CA ALA A 188 -3.71 -2.95 18.99
C ALA A 188 -2.77 -3.64 20.00
N LEU A 189 -1.59 -4.06 19.58
CA LEU A 189 -0.60 -4.74 20.43
C LEU A 189 0.49 -3.80 20.95
N GLY A 190 0.47 -2.52 20.59
CA GLY A 190 1.49 -1.55 21.01
C GLY A 190 2.85 -1.81 20.37
N TYR A 191 2.90 -2.44 19.20
CA TYR A 191 4.16 -2.69 18.48
C TYR A 191 4.63 -1.44 17.74
N SER A 192 5.93 -1.23 17.76
CA SER A 192 6.57 -0.17 16.98
C SER A 192 6.94 -0.65 15.58
N PHE A 193 7.27 0.30 14.71
CA PHE A 193 7.84 0.01 13.39
C PHE A 193 9.09 -0.88 13.47
N ALA A 194 9.95 -0.64 14.49
CA ALA A 194 11.15 -1.44 14.73
C ALA A 194 10.83 -2.89 15.12
N ASP A 195 9.77 -3.12 15.89
CA ASP A 195 9.36 -4.47 16.28
C ASP A 195 8.92 -5.29 15.04
N PHE A 196 8.22 -4.68 14.10
CA PHE A 196 7.88 -5.33 12.84
C PHE A 196 9.11 -5.67 12.01
N ILE A 197 10.04 -4.73 11.81
CA ILE A 197 11.25 -4.99 11.02
C ILE A 197 12.10 -6.11 11.64
N THR A 198 12.26 -6.12 12.94
CA THR A 198 13.11 -7.11 13.61
C THR A 198 12.50 -8.52 13.64
N ASN A 199 11.19 -8.63 13.60
CA ASN A 199 10.48 -9.92 13.62
C ASN A 199 10.00 -10.31 12.20
N THR A 200 8.95 -9.68 11.71
CA THR A 200 8.34 -10.01 10.41
C THR A 200 9.25 -9.62 9.24
N GLY A 201 9.97 -8.50 9.34
CA GLY A 201 10.89 -8.04 8.30
C GLY A 201 12.04 -9.01 8.02
N VAL A 202 12.56 -9.69 9.06
CA VAL A 202 13.60 -10.74 8.87
C VAL A 202 13.03 -11.93 8.09
N ILE A 203 11.82 -12.38 8.43
CA ILE A 203 11.14 -13.48 7.75
C ILE A 203 10.85 -13.10 6.29
N ALA A 204 10.30 -11.90 6.07
CA ALA A 204 10.03 -11.38 4.75
C ALA A 204 11.32 -11.22 3.91
N GLY A 205 12.42 -10.81 4.53
CA GLY A 205 13.74 -10.71 3.88
C GLY A 205 14.26 -12.08 3.41
N ILE A 206 14.16 -13.11 4.23
CA ILE A 206 14.52 -14.48 3.85
C ILE A 206 13.62 -14.96 2.71
N ALA A 207 12.31 -14.76 2.82
CA ALA A 207 11.35 -15.12 1.79
C ALA A 207 11.63 -14.38 0.47
N LEU A 208 12.00 -13.09 0.53
CA LEU A 208 12.39 -12.30 -0.64
C LEU A 208 13.59 -12.91 -1.35
N VAL A 209 14.65 -13.28 -0.63
CA VAL A 209 15.84 -13.91 -1.22
C VAL A 209 15.47 -15.22 -1.90
N VAL A 210 14.70 -16.08 -1.24
CA VAL A 210 14.22 -17.35 -1.82
C VAL A 210 13.39 -17.09 -3.08
N SER A 211 12.49 -16.11 -3.04
CA SER A 211 11.64 -15.76 -4.19
C SER A 211 12.45 -15.24 -5.37
N VAL A 212 13.42 -14.34 -5.12
CA VAL A 212 14.32 -13.83 -6.17
C VAL A 212 15.08 -14.98 -6.82
N VAL A 213 15.64 -15.90 -6.04
CA VAL A 213 16.35 -17.08 -6.58
C VAL A 213 15.39 -17.97 -7.37
N PHE A 214 14.20 -18.24 -6.85
CA PHE A 214 13.19 -19.07 -7.52
C PHE A 214 12.78 -18.47 -8.87
N TYR A 215 12.35 -17.21 -8.91
CA TYR A 215 11.93 -16.56 -10.15
C TYR A 215 13.08 -16.41 -11.15
N ALA A 216 14.27 -16.06 -10.68
CA ALA A 216 15.46 -15.97 -11.53
C ALA A 216 15.81 -17.33 -12.19
N LEU A 217 15.68 -18.44 -11.47
CA LEU A 217 15.93 -19.78 -12.02
C LEU A 217 14.79 -20.26 -12.91
N ALA A 218 13.53 -20.06 -12.50
CA ALA A 218 12.35 -20.52 -13.22
C ALA A 218 12.25 -19.89 -14.61
N TYR A 219 12.43 -18.56 -14.69
CA TYR A 219 12.25 -17.80 -15.93
C TYR A 219 13.55 -17.50 -16.69
N ARG A 220 14.70 -18.02 -16.23
CA ARG A 220 16.01 -17.80 -16.87
C ARG A 220 16.02 -18.14 -18.36
N LYS A 221 15.47 -19.30 -18.75
CA LYS A 221 15.49 -19.75 -20.14
C LYS A 221 14.66 -18.84 -21.05
N GLU A 222 13.45 -18.50 -20.61
CA GLU A 222 12.48 -17.70 -21.35
C GLU A 222 12.97 -16.26 -21.57
N LEU A 223 13.39 -15.61 -20.49
CA LEU A 223 13.88 -14.24 -20.53
C LEU A 223 15.24 -14.10 -21.25
N THR A 224 16.10 -15.12 -21.19
CA THR A 224 17.37 -15.12 -21.91
C THR A 224 17.16 -15.35 -23.41
N ALA A 225 16.21 -16.21 -23.80
CA ALA A 225 15.87 -16.41 -25.19
C ALA A 225 15.31 -15.14 -25.85
N SER A 226 14.44 -14.42 -25.13
CA SER A 226 13.90 -13.13 -25.56
C SER A 226 15.01 -12.07 -25.74
N ALA A 227 15.95 -12.01 -24.81
CA ALA A 227 17.10 -11.10 -24.87
C ALA A 227 18.03 -11.40 -26.06
N ALA A 228 18.25 -12.68 -26.38
CA ALA A 228 19.09 -13.11 -27.50
C ALA A 228 18.44 -12.78 -28.87
N ALA A 229 17.11 -12.91 -28.96
CA ALA A 229 16.37 -12.57 -30.19
C ALA A 229 16.45 -11.07 -30.54
N ASN A 230 16.72 -10.22 -29.58
CA ASN A 230 16.79 -8.77 -29.72
C ASN A 230 18.21 -8.19 -29.81
N ALA A 231 19.23 -9.04 -29.74
CA ALA A 231 20.63 -8.63 -29.84
C ALA A 231 20.98 -8.16 -31.27
N GLY A 232 20.60 -6.94 -31.63
CA GLY A 232 20.88 -6.35 -32.94
C GLY A 232 19.90 -5.25 -33.35
N LEU A 233 18.84 -5.05 -32.56
CA LEU A 233 17.90 -3.95 -32.80
C LEU A 233 18.45 -2.69 -32.14
N THR A 234 18.54 -1.59 -32.90
CA THR A 234 18.77 -0.24 -32.38
C THR A 234 17.50 0.23 -31.66
N VAL A 235 17.37 -0.09 -30.40
CA VAL A 235 16.25 0.35 -29.56
C VAL A 235 16.60 1.71 -28.99
N HIS A 236 15.74 2.70 -29.19
CA HIS A 236 15.86 3.97 -28.47
C HIS A 236 15.26 3.79 -27.07
N TYR A 237 16.14 3.79 -26.08
CA TYR A 237 15.72 3.64 -24.68
C TYR A 237 15.25 4.99 -24.11
N PRO A 238 14.12 5.04 -23.41
CA PRO A 238 13.63 6.28 -22.79
C PRO A 238 14.63 6.80 -21.75
N ASP A 239 14.88 8.11 -21.76
CA ASP A 239 15.72 8.70 -20.71
C ASP A 239 14.90 8.89 -19.43
N PRO A 240 15.41 8.46 -18.26
CA PRO A 240 14.73 8.68 -16.98
C PRO A 240 14.31 10.13 -16.73
N SER A 241 15.05 11.11 -17.24
CA SER A 241 14.72 12.53 -17.10
C SER A 241 13.42 12.94 -17.79
N GLU A 242 12.98 12.21 -18.82
CA GLU A 242 11.71 12.45 -19.52
C GLU A 242 10.48 12.06 -18.68
N ALA A 243 10.67 11.22 -17.66
CA ALA A 243 9.62 10.84 -16.74
C ALA A 243 9.26 11.94 -15.73
N ILE A 244 10.14 12.93 -15.53
CA ILE A 244 9.95 14.02 -14.57
C ILE A 244 9.11 15.11 -15.21
N THR A 245 7.89 15.32 -14.70
CA THR A 245 6.96 16.32 -15.20
C THR A 245 7.41 17.75 -14.86
N ASP A 246 7.68 18.00 -13.57
CA ASP A 246 8.27 19.25 -13.05
C ASP A 246 9.36 18.92 -12.04
N LYS A 247 10.55 19.48 -12.23
CA LYS A 247 11.69 19.23 -11.34
C LYS A 247 11.44 19.68 -9.89
N LYS A 248 10.69 20.75 -9.70
CA LYS A 248 10.38 21.26 -8.35
C LYS A 248 9.42 20.32 -7.64
N GLU A 249 8.35 19.93 -8.30
CA GLU A 249 7.37 18.99 -7.78
C GLU A 249 7.99 17.62 -7.50
N PHE A 250 8.87 17.16 -8.39
CA PHE A 250 9.61 15.91 -8.21
C PHE A 250 10.50 15.94 -6.96
N VAL A 251 11.34 16.97 -6.80
CA VAL A 251 12.21 17.09 -5.61
C VAL A 251 11.36 17.20 -4.35
N LEU A 252 10.26 17.93 -4.42
CA LEU A 252 9.37 18.13 -3.30
C LEU A 252 8.68 16.81 -2.88
N SER A 253 8.23 16.02 -3.86
CA SER A 253 7.66 14.68 -3.58
C SER A 253 8.67 13.75 -2.92
N CYS A 254 9.93 13.76 -3.39
CA CYS A 254 11.01 12.98 -2.76
C CYS A 254 11.26 13.42 -1.31
N VAL A 255 11.25 14.73 -1.04
CA VAL A 255 11.45 15.27 0.33
C VAL A 255 10.28 14.89 1.22
N ILE A 256 9.04 14.98 0.74
CA ILE A 256 7.83 14.60 1.49
C ILE A 256 7.87 13.11 1.83
N PHE A 257 8.21 12.26 0.85
CA PHE A 257 8.34 10.83 1.07
C PHE A 257 9.41 10.49 2.11
N LEU A 258 10.60 11.10 2.00
CA LEU A 258 11.66 10.90 2.98
C LEU A 258 11.24 11.38 4.38
N CYS A 259 10.55 12.51 4.47
CA CYS A 259 9.98 13.01 5.71
C CYS A 259 8.98 12.01 6.31
N ALA A 260 8.08 11.46 5.48
CA ALA A 260 7.14 10.44 5.89
C ALA A 260 7.84 9.20 6.46
N VAL A 261 8.85 8.68 5.76
CA VAL A 261 9.65 7.53 6.22
C VAL A 261 10.33 7.82 7.56
N VAL A 262 10.95 8.99 7.72
CA VAL A 262 11.60 9.39 8.97
C VAL A 262 10.58 9.48 10.11
N LEU A 263 9.44 10.10 9.89
CA LEU A 263 8.37 10.21 10.90
C LEU A 263 7.84 8.82 11.30
N LEU A 264 7.67 7.91 10.33
CA LEU A 264 7.21 6.54 10.60
C LEU A 264 8.25 5.72 11.38
N VAL A 265 9.52 5.83 11.05
CA VAL A 265 10.59 5.13 11.79
C VAL A 265 10.73 5.66 13.21
N THR A 266 10.52 6.96 13.41
CA THR A 266 10.68 7.63 14.71
C THR A 266 9.39 7.75 15.51
N HIS A 267 8.23 7.28 15.02
CA HIS A 267 6.92 7.51 15.65
C HIS A 267 6.86 7.04 17.10
N ALA A 268 7.47 5.90 17.41
CA ALA A 268 7.52 5.36 18.79
C ALA A 268 8.33 6.24 19.75
N GLN A 269 9.36 6.95 19.24
CA GLN A 269 10.21 7.83 20.04
C GLN A 269 9.61 9.23 20.21
N THR A 270 8.89 9.69 19.18
CA THR A 270 8.29 11.01 19.14
C THR A 270 6.89 11.05 19.78
N HIS A 271 6.34 9.88 20.13
CA HIS A 271 4.97 9.73 20.65
C HIS A 271 3.89 10.29 19.69
N LEU A 272 4.21 10.39 18.40
CA LEU A 272 3.25 10.80 17.38
C LEU A 272 2.43 9.59 16.95
N THR A 273 1.11 9.73 16.88
CA THR A 273 0.26 8.67 16.33
C THR A 273 0.39 8.60 14.82
N VAL A 274 0.13 7.42 14.25
CA VAL A 274 0.15 7.26 12.78
C VAL A 274 -0.88 8.16 12.10
N ALA A 275 -2.03 8.42 12.74
CA ALA A 275 -3.04 9.35 12.23
C ALA A 275 -2.49 10.77 12.06
N LEU A 276 -1.77 11.29 13.06
CA LEU A 276 -1.16 12.62 12.98
C LEU A 276 -0.13 12.70 11.86
N ILE A 277 0.67 11.66 11.70
CA ILE A 277 1.65 11.55 10.60
C ILE A 277 0.91 11.59 9.25
N GLY A 278 -0.16 10.80 9.09
CA GLY A 278 -0.96 10.77 7.86
C GLY A 278 -1.57 12.13 7.51
N VAL A 279 -2.15 12.84 8.50
CA VAL A 279 -2.70 14.18 8.29
C VAL A 279 -1.61 15.19 7.94
N ALA A 280 -0.48 15.18 8.65
CA ALA A 280 0.62 16.10 8.39
C ALA A 280 1.17 15.92 6.95
N ILE A 281 1.35 14.68 6.51
CA ILE A 281 1.81 14.35 5.16
C ILE A 281 0.77 14.78 4.12
N THR A 282 -0.53 14.56 4.38
CA THR A 282 -1.61 15.01 3.50
C THR A 282 -1.58 16.51 3.30
N ILE A 283 -1.54 17.26 4.40
CA ILE A 283 -1.53 18.72 4.37
C ILE A 283 -0.28 19.21 3.62
N LEU A 284 0.87 18.65 3.93
CA LEU A 284 2.14 19.01 3.29
C LEU A 284 2.08 18.75 1.78
N THR A 285 1.58 17.57 1.37
CA THR A 285 1.41 17.22 -0.04
C THR A 285 0.46 18.19 -0.74
N LEU A 286 -0.72 18.45 -0.19
CA LEU A 286 -1.70 19.34 -0.82
C LEU A 286 -1.25 20.79 -0.89
N ILE A 287 -0.47 21.30 0.09
CA ILE A 287 0.13 22.63 0.03
C ILE A 287 1.21 22.68 -1.08
N CYS A 288 2.07 21.68 -1.11
CA CYS A 288 3.16 21.61 -2.06
C CYS A 288 2.68 21.46 -3.51
N PHE A 289 1.59 20.71 -3.71
CA PHE A 289 0.95 20.49 -5.01
C PHE A 289 -0.38 21.27 -5.13
N ALA A 290 -0.44 22.50 -4.61
CA ALA A 290 -1.69 23.26 -4.53
C ALA A 290 -2.42 23.43 -5.88
N LYS A 291 -1.68 23.54 -6.98
CA LYS A 291 -2.23 23.65 -8.35
C LYS A 291 -2.98 22.37 -8.77
N ASP A 292 -2.45 21.23 -8.36
CA ASP A 292 -2.92 19.91 -8.76
C ASP A 292 -3.67 19.17 -7.65
N ALA A 293 -3.87 19.83 -6.50
CA ALA A 293 -4.50 19.24 -5.33
C ALA A 293 -5.86 18.58 -5.63
N LYS A 294 -6.65 19.20 -6.52
CA LYS A 294 -7.95 18.64 -6.94
C LYS A 294 -7.82 17.35 -7.75
N GLU A 295 -6.79 17.24 -8.56
CA GLU A 295 -6.53 16.04 -9.37
C GLU A 295 -5.96 14.94 -8.49
N ILE A 296 -5.03 15.27 -7.58
CA ILE A 296 -4.48 14.34 -6.60
C ILE A 296 -5.60 13.74 -5.75
N ILE A 297 -6.49 14.56 -5.19
CA ILE A 297 -7.63 14.06 -4.41
C ILE A 297 -8.55 13.17 -5.25
N ARG A 298 -8.75 13.48 -6.53
CA ARG A 298 -9.57 12.65 -7.41
C ARG A 298 -8.88 11.35 -7.84
N GLY A 299 -7.55 11.33 -7.91
CA GLY A 299 -6.74 10.16 -8.26
C GLY A 299 -6.67 9.12 -7.14
N VAL A 300 -6.94 9.52 -5.88
CA VAL A 300 -6.97 8.59 -4.74
C VAL A 300 -8.04 7.52 -4.96
N ASP A 301 -7.66 6.26 -4.82
CA ASP A 301 -8.59 5.14 -4.91
C ASP A 301 -9.41 5.00 -3.63
N TYR A 302 -10.50 5.76 -3.57
CA TYR A 302 -11.45 5.72 -2.45
C TYR A 302 -12.13 4.35 -2.30
N HIS A 303 -12.21 3.55 -3.36
CA HIS A 303 -12.78 2.21 -3.30
C HIS A 303 -11.86 1.27 -2.54
N CYS A 304 -10.56 1.38 -2.80
CA CYS A 304 -9.54 0.65 -2.04
C CYS A 304 -9.55 1.08 -0.56
N LEU A 305 -9.62 2.38 -0.28
CA LEU A 305 -9.68 2.92 1.08
C LEU A 305 -10.90 2.39 1.85
N LEU A 306 -12.08 2.40 1.24
CA LEU A 306 -13.31 1.90 1.87
C LEU A 306 -13.24 0.39 2.11
N TYR A 307 -12.72 -0.39 1.17
CA TYR A 307 -12.53 -1.83 1.35
C TYR A 307 -11.53 -2.15 2.46
N THR A 308 -10.46 -1.37 2.56
CA THR A 308 -9.43 -1.55 3.59
C THR A 308 -9.93 -1.15 4.98
N SER A 309 -10.78 -0.13 5.07
CA SER A 309 -11.35 0.29 6.35
C SER A 309 -12.31 -0.76 6.94
N ASP A 310 -13.02 -1.51 6.09
CA ASP A 310 -13.89 -2.60 6.54
C ASP A 310 -13.11 -3.82 7.02
N ALA A 311 -11.95 -4.10 6.45
CA ALA A 311 -11.05 -5.14 6.95
C ALA A 311 -10.43 -4.80 8.31
N ALA A 312 -10.54 -3.55 8.75
CA ALA A 312 -10.07 -3.08 10.06
C ALA A 312 -11.06 -3.34 11.20
N ASP A 313 -12.31 -3.71 10.86
CA ASP A 313 -13.39 -3.94 11.84
C ASP A 313 -13.53 -5.41 12.26
N ASP A 314 -12.83 -6.35 11.62
CA ASP A 314 -12.81 -7.78 11.91
C ASP A 314 -11.53 -8.18 12.69
#